data_fcff7482c704069c1efe8114fd1274c5
#
_entry.id   fcff7482c704069c1efe8114fd1274c5
#
_cell.length_a   1.000
_cell.length_b   1.000
_cell.length_c   1.000
_cell.angle_alpha   90.00
_cell.angle_beta   90.00
_cell.angle_gamma   90.00
#
_symmetry.space_group_name_H-M   'P 1'
#
loop_
_entity.id
_entity.type
_entity.pdbx_description
1 polymer ?
#
loop_
_entity_poly.entity_id
_entity_poly.type
_entity_poly.pdbx_seq_one_letter_code
_entity_poly.pdbx_strand_id
1 'polypeptide(L)' 'MFLLDEPASGVNPALLETLADFIRTMYAERPSVFFLVEHNMEFIMSLADDIIVMHQGAVLERGTPQAVQASARVVEAYLG' A
#
# COMPACT_ATOMS: atom_id res chain seq x y z
N MET A 1 13.14 -11.02 0.79
CA MET A 1 12.21 -10.04 0.19
C MET A 1 10.98 -10.75 -0.33
N PHE A 2 9.82 -10.19 -0.09
CA PHE A 2 8.55 -10.72 -0.58
C PHE A 2 7.92 -9.72 -1.55
N LEU A 3 7.42 -10.21 -2.66
CA LEU A 3 6.70 -9.42 -3.64
C LEU A 3 5.25 -9.90 -3.68
N LEU A 4 4.33 -9.01 -3.34
CA LEU A 4 2.89 -9.29 -3.35
C LEU A 4 2.22 -8.37 -4.38
N ASP A 5 1.58 -8.97 -5.37
CA ASP A 5 0.91 -8.24 -6.44
C ASP A 5 -0.60 -8.27 -6.22
N GLU A 6 -1.15 -7.11 -5.90
CA GLU A 6 -2.58 -6.91 -5.62
C GLU A 6 -3.17 -7.94 -4.65
N PRO A 7 -2.55 -8.11 -3.46
CA PRO A 7 -3.04 -9.11 -2.52
C PRO A 7 -4.46 -8.86 -2.03
N ALA A 8 -4.94 -7.62 -2.10
CA ALA A 8 -6.30 -7.27 -1.69
C ALA A 8 -7.33 -7.44 -2.81
N SER A 9 -6.90 -7.79 -4.03
CA SER A 9 -7.81 -7.95 -5.16
C SER A 9 -8.78 -9.11 -4.93
N GLY A 10 -10.08 -8.83 -5.05
CA GLY A 10 -11.11 -9.85 -4.87
C GLY A 10 -11.35 -10.26 -3.41
N VAL A 11 -10.65 -9.67 -2.46
CA VAL A 11 -10.82 -9.97 -1.05
C VAL A 11 -12.02 -9.20 -0.49
N ASN A 12 -12.89 -9.89 0.22
CA ASN A 12 -14.01 -9.26 0.90
C ASN A 12 -13.49 -8.19 1.87
N PRO A 13 -14.05 -6.97 1.87
CA PRO A 13 -13.60 -5.91 2.79
C PRO A 13 -13.51 -6.33 4.25
N ALA A 14 -14.38 -7.21 4.70
CA ALA A 14 -14.35 -7.71 6.09
C ALA A 14 -13.09 -8.54 6.37
N LEU A 15 -12.44 -9.09 5.35
CA LEU A 15 -11.23 -9.89 5.49
C LEU A 15 -9.95 -9.11 5.23
N LEU A 16 -10.05 -7.87 4.75
CA LEU A 16 -8.86 -7.07 4.46
C LEU A 16 -8.03 -6.79 5.70
N GLU A 17 -8.69 -6.53 6.81
CA GLU A 17 -8.01 -6.29 8.09
C GLU A 17 -7.26 -7.54 8.55
N THR A 18 -7.88 -8.71 8.38
CA THR A 18 -7.24 -9.99 8.71
C THR A 18 -6.01 -10.23 7.83
N LEU A 19 -6.11 -9.92 6.54
CA LEU A 19 -4.98 -10.03 5.63
C LEU A 19 -3.85 -9.07 6.03
N ALA A 20 -4.20 -7.83 6.39
CA ALA A 20 -3.23 -6.85 6.84
C ALA A 20 -2.49 -7.32 8.11
N ASP A 21 -3.23 -7.87 9.05
CA ASP A 21 -2.66 -8.40 10.30
C ASP A 21 -1.72 -9.58 10.03
N PHE A 22 -2.09 -10.43 9.09
CA PHE A 22 -1.24 -11.56 8.68
C PHE A 22 0.09 -11.07 8.12
N ILE A 23 0.06 -10.05 7.27
CA ILE A 23 1.27 -9.48 6.68
C ILE A 23 2.14 -8.82 7.76
N ARG A 24 1.52 -8.08 8.69
CA ARG A 24 2.24 -7.47 9.81
C ARG A 24 2.92 -8.52 10.69
N THR A 25 2.22 -9.62 10.95
CA THR A 25 2.75 -10.73 11.76
C THR A 25 3.94 -11.38 11.07
N MET A 26 3.84 -11.64 9.78
CA MET A 26 4.95 -12.19 9.00
C MET A 26 6.17 -11.28 9.05
N TYR A 27 5.96 -9.98 8.91
CA TYR A 27 7.06 -9.00 8.98
C TYR A 27 7.70 -8.98 10.37
N ALA A 28 6.90 -9.04 11.42
CA ALA A 28 7.40 -9.02 12.80
C ALA A 28 8.23 -10.27 13.13
N GLU A 29 7.81 -11.44 12.64
CA GLU A 29 8.50 -12.70 12.90
C GLU A 29 9.78 -12.83 12.09
N ARG A 30 9.77 -12.35 10.86
CA ARG A 30 10.90 -12.41 9.94
C ARG A 30 11.05 -11.06 9.24
N PRO A 31 11.67 -10.07 9.91
CA PRO A 31 11.88 -8.77 9.29
C PRO A 31 12.54 -8.92 7.93
N SER A 32 11.90 -8.41 6.91
CA SER A 32 12.33 -8.50 5.53
C SER A 32 11.74 -7.32 4.77
N VAL A 33 12.10 -7.18 3.50
CA VAL A 33 11.50 -6.16 2.65
C VAL A 33 10.25 -6.76 2.01
N PHE A 34 9.12 -6.11 2.20
CA PHE A 34 7.86 -6.44 1.54
C PHE A 34 7.57 -5.39 0.47
N PHE A 35 7.40 -5.85 -0.75
CA PHE A 35 6.95 -5.03 -1.85
C PHE A 35 5.51 -5.34 -2.14
N LEU A 36 4.65 -4.32 -2.03
CA LEU A 36 3.22 -4.45 -2.35
C LEU A 36 2.91 -3.61 -3.59
N VAL A 37 2.37 -4.23 -4.61
CA VAL A 37 1.81 -3.52 -5.76
C VAL A 37 0.30 -3.55 -5.59
N GLU A 38 -0.30 -2.40 -5.35
CA GLU A 38 -1.70 -2.35 -4.96
C GLU A 38 -2.33 -1.03 -5.40
N HIS A 39 -3.61 -1.05 -5.68
CA HIS A 39 -4.38 0.16 -5.97
C HIS A 39 -5.46 0.42 -4.91
N ASN A 40 -5.60 -0.45 -3.93
CA ASN A 40 -6.47 -0.21 -2.78
C ASN A 40 -5.71 0.68 -1.80
N MET A 41 -6.01 1.98 -1.86
CA MET A 41 -5.31 2.99 -1.08
C MET A 41 -5.45 2.77 0.43
N GLU A 42 -6.62 2.38 0.88
CA GLU A 42 -6.88 2.15 2.29
C GLU A 42 -6.00 1.01 2.83
N PHE A 43 -5.89 -0.06 2.06
CA PHE A 43 -5.05 -1.19 2.42
C PHE A 43 -3.57 -0.80 2.48
N ILE A 44 -3.08 -0.09 1.48
CA ILE A 44 -1.70 0.38 1.42
C ILE A 44 -1.40 1.32 2.59
N MET A 45 -2.29 2.28 2.86
CA MET A 45 -2.08 3.26 3.93
C MET A 45 -2.01 2.62 5.31
N SER A 46 -2.66 1.46 5.48
CA SER A 46 -2.65 0.74 6.76
C SER A 46 -1.39 -0.10 6.99
N LEU A 47 -0.63 -0.41 5.93
CA LEU A 47 0.48 -1.35 6.01
C LEU A 47 1.85 -0.75 5.71
N ALA A 48 1.92 0.12 4.72
CA ALA A 48 3.19 0.55 4.18
C ALA A 48 3.87 1.61 5.03
N ASP A 49 5.20 1.53 5.11
CA ASP A 49 6.02 2.54 5.75
C ASP A 49 6.49 3.59 4.74
N ASP A 50 6.71 3.16 3.51
CA ASP A 50 7.19 4.00 2.41
C ASP A 50 6.35 3.67 1.18
N ILE A 51 5.77 4.68 0.58
CA ILE A 51 4.86 4.52 -0.55
C ILE A 51 5.43 5.24 -1.78
N ILE A 52 5.41 4.55 -2.90
CA ILE A 52 5.73 5.13 -4.20
C ILE A 52 4.45 5.10 -5.02
N VAL A 53 3.96 6.27 -5.39
CA VAL A 53 2.76 6.39 -6.22
C VAL A 53 3.18 6.58 -7.66
N MET A 54 2.63 5.71 -8.52
CA MET A 54 2.89 5.79 -9.95
C MET A 54 1.63 6.16 -10.70
N HIS A 55 1.81 6.93 -11.75
CA HIS A 55 0.72 7.36 -12.62
C HIS A 55 1.25 7.48 -14.05
N GLN A 56 0.58 6.82 -14.99
CA GLN A 56 0.94 6.84 -16.41
C GLN A 56 2.43 6.50 -16.64
N GLY A 57 2.92 5.49 -15.92
CA GLY A 57 4.29 5.00 -16.10
C GLY A 57 5.38 5.82 -15.43
N ALA A 58 5.03 6.85 -14.66
CA ALA A 58 5.99 7.71 -13.99
C ALA A 58 5.71 7.78 -12.49
N VAL A 59 6.76 8.04 -11.71
CA VAL A 59 6.62 8.27 -10.27
C VAL A 59 6.00 9.65 -10.06
N LEU A 60 4.84 9.66 -9.39
CA LEU A 60 4.11 10.88 -9.09
C LEU A 60 4.50 11.46 -7.73
N GLU A 61 4.65 10.59 -6.74
CA GLU A 61 4.99 10.97 -5.38
C GLU A 61 5.64 9.81 -4.65
N ARG A 62 6.44 10.11 -3.64
CA ARG A 62 7.03 9.11 -2.76
C ARG A 62 7.10 9.66 -1.34
N GLY A 63 6.82 8.83 -0.37
CA GLY A 63 6.94 9.23 1.03
C GLY A 63 6.19 8.33 1.98
N THR A 64 6.03 8.81 3.20
CA THR A 64 5.24 8.13 4.22
C THR A 64 3.77 8.15 3.84
N PRO A 65 2.94 7.28 4.45
CA PRO A 65 1.50 7.33 4.22
C PRO A 65 0.90 8.71 4.44
N GLN A 66 1.34 9.41 5.48
CA GLN A 66 0.84 10.74 5.80
C GLN A 66 1.22 11.76 4.71
N ALA A 67 2.45 11.70 4.24
CA ALA A 67 2.93 12.60 3.19
C ALA A 67 2.20 12.36 1.86
N VAL A 68 1.99 11.10 1.52
CA VAL A 68 1.30 10.72 0.29
C VAL A 68 -0.16 11.15 0.32
N GLN A 69 -0.85 10.95 1.45
CA GLN A 69 -2.24 11.40 1.61
C GLN A 69 -2.38 12.91 1.50
N ALA A 70 -1.38 13.64 1.95
CA ALA A 70 -1.39 15.10 1.90
C ALA A 70 -0.99 15.66 0.54
N SER A 71 -0.50 14.83 -0.36
CA SER A 71 -0.04 15.27 -1.68
C SER A 71 -1.22 15.64 -2.58
N ALA A 72 -1.25 16.89 -3.04
CA ALA A 72 -2.28 17.35 -3.97
C ALA A 72 -2.25 16.56 -5.28
N ARG A 73 -1.08 16.13 -5.74
CA ARG A 73 -0.93 15.33 -6.95
C ARG A 73 -1.61 13.97 -6.82
N VAL A 74 -1.45 13.33 -5.67
CA VAL A 74 -2.05 12.02 -5.40
C VAL A 74 -3.55 12.16 -5.29
N VAL A 75 -4.03 13.15 -4.55
CA VAL A 75 -5.46 13.41 -4.39
C VAL A 75 -6.11 13.65 -5.74
N GLU A 76 -5.50 14.46 -6.59
CA GLU A 76 -6.02 14.76 -7.91
C GLU A 76 -6.06 13.53 -8.82
N ALA A 77 -5.03 12.71 -8.77
CA ALA A 77 -4.90 11.55 -9.66
C ALA A 77 -5.79 10.38 -9.26
N TYR A 78 -5.98 10.15 -7.96
CA TYR A 78 -6.62 8.94 -7.47
C TYR A 78 -7.85 9.15 -6.60
N LEU A 79 -7.93 10.26 -5.91
CA LEU A 79 -9.00 10.53 -4.94
C LEU A 79 -9.92 11.69 -5.35
N GLY A 80 -9.48 12.43 -6.32
CA GLY A 80 -10.25 13.53 -6.89
C GLY A 80 -11.10 13.06 -8.03
#